data_6d9b8120599d9ae627a48ce2d3b9160e
#
_entry.id   6d9b8120599d9ae627a48ce2d3b9160e
#
_cell.length_a   1.000
_cell.length_b   1.000
_cell.length_c   1.000
_cell.angle_alpha   90.00
_cell.angle_beta   90.00
_cell.angle_gamma   90.00
#
_symmetry.space_group_name_H-M   'P 1'
#
loop_
_entity.id
_entity.type
_entity.pdbx_description
1 polymer ?
#
loop_
_entity_poly.entity_id
_entity_poly.type
_entity_poly.pdbx_seq_one_letter_code
_entity_poly.pdbx_strand_id
1 'polypeptide(L)'
;MLEITSIKNGFVLDHIRAGVGVKIFKYLNLEKEGNEVALIINAKSVQNGRKDIIKIENATEIDFTVLALLSPGITINQVVNEEIVAKVKPELPKQIKGIIECSNPRCITNDEKYLNHVFDLINEDKGSYKCQYCDTIINLSEV
;
A
#
# COMPACT_ATOMS: atom_id res chain seq x y z
N MET A 1 2.19 -2.02 -26.82
CA MET A 1 2.58 -1.87 -25.41
C MET A 1 2.67 -0.38 -25.04
N LEU A 2 2.14 -0.04 -23.90
CA LEU A 2 2.19 1.35 -23.43
C LEU A 2 3.59 1.63 -22.87
N GLU A 3 4.26 2.65 -23.41
CA GLU A 3 5.57 3.06 -22.93
C GLU A 3 5.49 4.30 -22.07
N ILE A 4 6.12 4.24 -20.90
CA ILE A 4 6.19 5.36 -19.96
C ILE A 4 7.66 5.66 -19.70
N THR A 5 8.04 6.93 -19.79
CA THR A 5 9.41 7.37 -19.55
C THR A 5 9.88 6.98 -18.15
N SER A 6 11.12 6.51 -18.04
CA SER A 6 11.72 6.21 -16.74
C SER A 6 11.97 7.48 -15.93
N ILE A 7 11.82 7.39 -14.62
CA ILE A 7 12.11 8.52 -13.73
C ILE A 7 13.63 8.62 -13.49
N LYS A 8 14.10 9.83 -13.19
CA LYS A 8 15.51 10.08 -12.88
C LYS A 8 15.79 9.93 -11.40
N ASN A 9 14.92 10.48 -10.56
CA ASN A 9 15.03 10.43 -9.11
C ASN A 9 13.63 10.27 -8.54
N GLY A 10 13.47 9.42 -7.54
CA GLY A 10 12.18 9.21 -6.91
C GLY A 10 11.92 7.76 -6.60
N PHE A 11 10.67 7.34 -6.72
CA PHE A 11 10.25 5.98 -6.39
C PHE A 11 9.42 5.37 -7.50
N VAL A 12 9.60 4.06 -7.69
CA VAL A 12 8.73 3.24 -8.51
C VAL A 12 8.07 2.20 -7.61
N LEU A 13 6.75 2.30 -7.48
CA LEU A 13 5.96 1.35 -6.72
C LEU A 13 5.47 0.30 -7.70
N ASP A 14 6.01 -0.91 -7.61
CA ASP A 14 5.70 -2.00 -8.54
C ASP A 14 5.03 -3.16 -7.82
N HIS A 15 4.51 -4.11 -8.59
CA HIS A 15 3.81 -5.28 -8.07
C HIS A 15 2.63 -4.91 -7.17
N ILE A 16 1.97 -3.79 -7.47
CA ILE A 16 0.76 -3.39 -6.79
C ILE A 16 -0.37 -4.28 -7.30
N ARG A 17 -1.17 -4.84 -6.40
CA ARG A 17 -2.31 -5.66 -6.78
C ARG A 17 -3.24 -4.85 -7.67
N ALA A 18 -3.67 -5.43 -8.81
CA ALA A 18 -4.55 -4.76 -9.75
C ALA A 18 -5.82 -4.25 -9.06
N GLY A 19 -6.15 -2.98 -9.30
CA GLY A 19 -7.27 -2.30 -8.66
C GLY A 19 -6.91 -1.51 -7.41
N VAL A 20 -5.71 -1.70 -6.85
CA VAL A 20 -5.28 -1.03 -5.62
C VAL A 20 -4.47 0.23 -5.91
N GLY A 21 -3.90 0.37 -7.12
CA GLY A 21 -3.07 1.52 -7.47
C GLY A 21 -3.76 2.85 -7.24
N VAL A 22 -5.04 2.96 -7.59
CA VAL A 22 -5.82 4.18 -7.38
C VAL A 22 -5.96 4.51 -5.90
N LYS A 23 -6.14 3.50 -5.05
CA LYS A 23 -6.24 3.69 -3.59
C LYS A 23 -4.94 4.24 -3.02
N ILE A 24 -3.80 3.71 -3.47
CA ILE A 24 -2.48 4.18 -3.06
C ILE A 24 -2.27 5.60 -3.53
N PHE A 25 -2.61 5.89 -4.78
CA PHE A 25 -2.50 7.22 -5.37
C PHE A 25 -3.23 8.26 -4.52
N LYS A 26 -4.47 7.94 -4.13
CA LYS A 26 -5.28 8.84 -3.30
C LYS A 26 -4.76 8.93 -1.87
N TYR A 27 -4.33 7.83 -1.31
CA TYR A 27 -3.81 7.80 0.05
C TYR A 27 -2.57 8.69 0.21
N LEU A 28 -1.67 8.62 -0.77
CA LEU A 28 -0.45 9.42 -0.76
C LEU A 28 -0.67 10.88 -1.19
N ASN A 29 -1.90 11.25 -1.59
CA ASN A 29 -2.24 12.60 -2.09
C ASN A 29 -1.33 13.05 -3.22
N LEU A 30 -0.99 12.14 -4.12
CA LEU A 30 -0.01 12.41 -5.17
C LEU A 30 -0.41 13.55 -6.11
N GLU A 31 -1.71 13.74 -6.31
CA GLU A 31 -2.21 14.84 -7.15
C GLU A 31 -1.97 16.22 -6.53
N LYS A 32 -1.68 16.29 -5.23
CA LYS A 32 -1.50 17.55 -4.50
C LYS A 32 -0.05 17.90 -4.20
N GLU A 33 0.85 16.91 -4.35
CA GLU A 33 2.26 17.10 -4.02
C GLU A 33 3.07 17.89 -5.06
N GLY A 34 2.53 18.07 -6.26
CA GLY A 34 3.21 18.80 -7.31
C GLY A 34 4.30 18.02 -8.05
N ASN A 35 4.51 16.78 -7.71
CA ASN A 35 5.47 15.91 -8.40
C ASN A 35 4.86 15.34 -9.68
N GLU A 36 5.70 15.03 -10.66
CA GLU A 36 5.22 14.29 -11.82
C GLU A 36 4.96 12.84 -11.40
N VAL A 37 3.76 12.35 -11.70
CA VAL A 37 3.34 11.01 -11.30
C VAL A 37 2.73 10.30 -12.50
N ALA A 38 3.11 9.03 -12.69
CA ALA A 38 2.47 8.16 -13.67
C ALA A 38 1.83 6.99 -12.93
N LEU A 39 0.55 6.78 -13.16
CA LEU A 39 -0.19 5.62 -12.64
C LEU A 39 -0.55 4.73 -13.82
N ILE A 40 -0.06 3.50 -13.80
CA ILE A 40 -0.35 2.50 -14.83
C ILE A 40 -1.26 1.45 -14.21
N ILE A 41 -2.44 1.28 -14.79
CA ILE A 41 -3.43 0.34 -14.29
C ILE A 41 -3.48 -0.86 -15.22
N ASN A 42 -3.57 -2.05 -14.65
CA ASN A 42 -3.69 -3.32 -15.39
C ASN A 42 -2.50 -3.60 -16.32
N ALA A 43 -1.29 -3.26 -15.88
CA ALA A 43 -0.08 -3.63 -16.60
C ALA A 43 0.08 -5.16 -16.58
N LYS A 44 0.66 -5.73 -17.64
CA LYS A 44 0.91 -7.16 -17.69
C LYS A 44 1.96 -7.56 -16.64
N SER A 45 1.67 -8.62 -15.90
CA SER A 45 2.56 -9.17 -14.88
C SER A 45 2.78 -10.65 -15.15
N VAL A 46 4.04 -11.08 -15.08
CA VAL A 46 4.39 -12.50 -15.25
C VAL A 46 3.86 -13.32 -14.07
N GLN A 47 3.85 -12.74 -12.88
CA GLN A 47 3.49 -13.44 -11.64
C GLN A 47 2.00 -13.48 -11.36
N ASN A 48 1.29 -12.37 -11.57
CA ASN A 48 -0.09 -12.20 -11.11
C ASN A 48 -1.09 -11.89 -12.23
N GLY A 49 -0.68 -12.01 -13.49
CA GLY A 49 -1.53 -11.67 -14.64
C GLY A 49 -1.60 -10.17 -14.89
N ARG A 50 -2.07 -9.40 -13.91
CA ARG A 50 -2.16 -7.93 -13.99
C ARG A 50 -1.64 -7.30 -12.72
N LYS A 51 -1.06 -6.12 -12.85
CA LYS A 51 -0.54 -5.34 -11.73
C LYS A 51 -0.73 -3.86 -12.02
N ASP A 52 -0.67 -3.03 -10.97
CA ASP A 52 -0.61 -1.59 -11.11
C ASP A 52 0.81 -1.12 -10.79
N ILE A 53 1.22 -0.01 -11.38
CA ILE A 53 2.54 0.58 -11.16
C ILE A 53 2.36 2.08 -10.97
N ILE A 54 3.07 2.65 -9.98
CA ILE A 54 3.10 4.10 -9.77
C ILE A 54 4.54 4.56 -9.83
N LYS A 55 4.82 5.57 -10.67
CA LYS A 55 6.13 6.21 -10.77
C LYS A 55 6.00 7.64 -10.27
N ILE A 56 6.83 8.01 -9.31
CA ILE A 56 6.79 9.33 -8.69
C ILE A 56 8.17 10.00 -8.85
N GLU A 57 8.21 11.07 -9.63
CA GLU A 57 9.44 11.83 -9.85
C GLU A 57 9.68 12.81 -8.70
N ASN A 58 10.92 12.89 -8.23
CA ASN A 58 11.37 13.80 -7.18
C ASN A 58 10.75 13.61 -5.80
N ALA A 59 10.11 12.48 -5.54
CA ALA A 59 9.64 12.17 -4.20
C ALA A 59 10.83 11.82 -3.30
N THR A 60 10.85 12.37 -2.09
CA THR A 60 11.94 12.15 -1.13
C THR A 60 11.57 11.19 -0.02
N GLU A 61 10.28 11.02 0.24
CA GLU A 61 9.80 10.23 1.37
C GLU A 61 8.46 9.58 1.09
N ILE A 62 8.30 8.33 1.49
CA ILE A 62 7.06 7.56 1.35
C ILE A 62 6.85 6.72 2.61
N ASP A 63 5.59 6.61 3.07
CA ASP A 63 5.25 5.74 4.20
C ASP A 63 5.12 4.30 3.73
N PHE A 64 6.17 3.51 3.95
CA PHE A 64 6.22 2.11 3.51
C PHE A 64 5.23 1.21 4.26
N THR A 65 4.95 1.51 5.52
CA THR A 65 4.06 0.68 6.35
C THR A 65 2.65 0.60 5.76
N VAL A 66 2.11 1.75 5.40
CA VAL A 66 0.76 1.81 4.85
C VAL A 66 0.70 1.12 3.48
N LEU A 67 1.75 1.27 2.68
CA LEU A 67 1.80 0.61 1.37
C LEU A 67 1.76 -0.91 1.50
N ALA A 68 2.45 -1.46 2.49
CA ALA A 68 2.41 -2.90 2.75
C ALA A 68 1.00 -3.38 3.12
N LEU A 69 0.25 -2.56 3.87
CA LEU A 69 -1.13 -2.88 4.25
C LEU A 69 -2.09 -2.83 3.07
N LEU A 70 -1.94 -1.81 2.22
CA LEU A 70 -2.82 -1.63 1.07
C LEU A 70 -2.58 -2.65 -0.03
N SER A 71 -1.32 -3.02 -0.24
CA SER A 71 -0.95 -4.01 -1.25
C SER A 71 0.17 -4.90 -0.75
N PRO A 72 -0.16 -6.00 -0.05
CA PRO A 72 0.86 -6.98 0.33
C PRO A 72 1.59 -7.49 -0.91
N GLY A 73 2.91 -7.55 -0.83
CA GLY A 73 3.75 -7.95 -1.97
C GLY A 73 4.23 -6.80 -2.84
N ILE A 74 3.86 -5.57 -2.53
CA ILE A 74 4.36 -4.39 -3.24
C ILE A 74 5.88 -4.32 -3.16
N THR A 75 6.51 -3.86 -4.23
CA THR A 75 7.95 -3.59 -4.27
C THR A 75 8.16 -2.10 -4.47
N ILE A 76 9.02 -1.51 -3.65
CA ILE A 76 9.34 -0.09 -3.73
C ILE A 76 10.79 0.04 -4.19
N ASN A 77 10.98 0.62 -5.37
CA ASN A 77 12.31 0.86 -5.92
C ASN A 77 12.64 2.33 -5.78
N GLN A 78 13.73 2.63 -5.08
CA GLN A 78 14.25 4.01 -5.01
C GLN A 78 15.20 4.22 -6.17
N VAL A 79 14.98 5.28 -6.92
CA VAL A 79 15.78 5.62 -8.10
C VAL A 79 16.54 6.91 -7.85
N VAL A 80 17.84 6.91 -8.13
CA VAL A 80 18.71 8.09 -8.05
C VAL A 80 19.59 8.09 -9.30
N ASN A 81 19.58 9.20 -10.03
CA ASN A 81 20.35 9.35 -11.29
C ASN A 81 20.06 8.21 -12.28
N GLU A 82 18.77 7.88 -12.44
CA GLU A 82 18.29 6.85 -13.36
C GLU A 82 18.66 5.42 -12.96
N GLU A 83 19.27 5.22 -11.79
CA GLU A 83 19.64 3.90 -11.30
C GLU A 83 18.86 3.51 -10.06
N ILE A 84 18.49 2.24 -9.97
CA ILE A 84 17.81 1.72 -8.75
C ILE A 84 18.88 1.53 -7.69
N VAL A 85 18.80 2.34 -6.63
CA VAL A 85 19.76 2.29 -5.51
C VAL A 85 19.28 1.47 -4.33
N ALA A 86 17.97 1.25 -4.24
CA ALA A 86 17.39 0.44 -3.17
C ALA A 86 16.11 -0.21 -3.67
N LYS A 87 15.91 -1.46 -3.27
CA LYS A 87 14.69 -2.21 -3.58
C LYS A 87 14.14 -2.74 -2.26
N VAL A 88 12.98 -2.26 -1.87
CA VAL A 88 12.37 -2.58 -0.59
C VAL A 88 11.08 -3.35 -0.78
N LYS A 89 10.93 -4.47 -0.06
CA LYS A 89 9.67 -5.17 0.08
C LYS A 89 9.22 -4.95 1.51
N PRO A 90 8.32 -4.00 1.77
CA PRO A 90 7.91 -3.72 3.14
C PRO A 90 7.19 -4.92 3.74
N GLU A 91 7.49 -5.18 5.00
CA GLU A 91 6.86 -6.27 5.74
C GLU A 91 5.58 -5.77 6.39
N LEU A 92 4.63 -6.69 6.60
CA LEU A 92 3.41 -6.36 7.31
C LEU A 92 3.76 -6.06 8.77
N PRO A 93 3.25 -4.96 9.33
CA PRO A 93 3.50 -4.65 10.74
C PRO A 93 2.79 -5.66 11.64
N LYS A 94 3.36 -5.90 12.80
CA LYS A 94 2.77 -6.81 13.79
C LYS A 94 1.48 -6.25 14.37
N GLN A 95 1.35 -4.92 14.40
CA GLN A 95 0.17 -4.26 14.94
C GLN A 95 -0.17 -3.05 14.07
N ILE A 96 -1.46 -2.88 13.80
CA ILE A 96 -2.01 -1.71 13.08
C ILE A 96 -2.82 -0.90 14.07
N LYS A 97 -2.59 0.41 14.12
CA LYS A 97 -3.30 1.29 15.03
C LYS A 97 -3.79 2.54 14.29
N GLY A 98 -5.10 2.73 14.27
CA GLY A 98 -5.71 3.94 13.72
C GLY A 98 -5.69 4.08 12.21
N ILE A 99 -5.36 3.01 11.46
CA ILE A 99 -5.26 3.06 10.00
C ILE A 99 -6.48 2.41 9.34
N ILE A 100 -6.91 1.25 9.85
CA ILE A 100 -8.00 0.47 9.28
C ILE A 100 -9.14 0.41 10.30
N GLU A 101 -10.37 0.52 9.82
CA GLU A 101 -11.55 0.40 10.66
C GLU A 101 -12.00 -1.05 10.77
N CYS A 102 -12.52 -1.43 11.95
CA CYS A 102 -13.05 -2.78 12.15
C CYS A 102 -14.32 -2.98 11.32
N SER A 103 -14.39 -4.11 10.64
CA SER A 103 -15.52 -4.45 9.79
C SER A 103 -16.77 -4.86 10.59
N ASN A 104 -16.61 -5.15 11.89
CA ASN A 104 -17.71 -5.53 12.74
C ASN A 104 -18.47 -4.27 13.21
N PRO A 105 -19.72 -4.05 12.76
CA PRO A 105 -20.47 -2.84 13.12
C PRO A 105 -20.76 -2.74 14.61
N ARG A 106 -20.67 -3.84 15.35
CA ARG A 106 -20.92 -3.87 16.80
C ARG A 106 -19.65 -3.69 17.63
N CYS A 107 -18.48 -3.56 16.99
CA CYS A 107 -17.24 -3.30 17.71
C CYS A 107 -17.31 -1.94 18.40
N ILE A 108 -16.85 -1.90 19.66
CA ILE A 108 -16.87 -0.65 20.45
C ILE A 108 -16.06 0.46 19.78
N THR A 109 -15.02 0.11 18.98
CA THR A 109 -14.23 1.10 18.25
C THR A 109 -15.04 1.82 17.17
N ASN A 110 -16.15 1.24 16.72
CA ASN A 110 -17.04 1.88 15.76
C ASN A 110 -18.07 2.79 16.44
N ASP A 111 -18.40 2.52 17.70
CA ASP A 111 -19.31 3.35 18.50
C ASP A 111 -18.59 4.50 19.21
N GLU A 112 -17.43 4.20 19.80
CA GLU A 112 -16.64 5.16 20.56
C GLU A 112 -15.52 5.71 19.67
N LYS A 113 -15.79 6.84 19.02
CA LYS A 113 -14.89 7.40 18.01
C LYS A 113 -13.54 7.88 18.55
N TYR A 114 -13.40 8.07 19.85
CA TYR A 114 -12.12 8.42 20.45
C TYR A 114 -11.17 7.22 20.60
N LEU A 115 -11.68 5.99 20.48
CA LEU A 115 -10.85 4.80 20.52
C LEU A 115 -10.22 4.54 19.16
N ASN A 116 -8.94 4.25 19.14
CA ASN A 116 -8.28 3.82 17.92
C ASN A 116 -8.63 2.37 17.61
N HIS A 117 -8.83 2.06 16.33
CA HIS A 117 -8.93 0.68 15.88
C HIS A 117 -7.54 0.05 15.97
N VAL A 118 -7.41 -1.04 16.70
CA VAL A 118 -6.13 -1.74 16.89
C VAL A 118 -6.27 -3.19 16.46
N PHE A 119 -5.37 -3.62 15.59
CA PHE A 119 -5.36 -4.97 15.03
C PHE A 119 -3.99 -5.62 15.23
N ASP A 120 -3.98 -6.89 15.58
CA ASP A 120 -2.75 -7.67 15.70
C ASP A 120 -2.63 -8.65 14.54
N LEU A 121 -1.42 -8.77 13.99
CA LEU A 121 -1.13 -9.70 12.90
C LEU A 121 -1.20 -11.14 13.42
N ILE A 122 -2.04 -11.96 12.80
CA ILE A 122 -2.17 -13.37 13.17
C ILE A 122 -1.68 -14.33 12.09
N ASN A 123 -1.65 -13.91 10.84
CA ASN A 123 -1.13 -14.72 9.74
C ASN A 123 -0.53 -13.82 8.68
N GLU A 124 0.80 -13.81 8.60
CA GLU A 124 1.52 -12.94 7.67
C GLU A 124 1.30 -13.33 6.20
N ASP A 125 1.26 -14.62 5.91
CA ASP A 125 1.09 -15.12 4.55
C ASP A 125 -0.25 -14.70 3.94
N LYS A 126 -1.30 -14.71 4.77
CA LYS A 126 -2.65 -14.33 4.33
C LYS A 126 -2.96 -12.86 4.53
N GLY A 127 -2.09 -12.12 5.23
CA GLY A 127 -2.38 -10.76 5.62
C GLY A 127 -3.59 -10.67 6.52
N SER A 128 -3.70 -11.57 7.49
CA SER A 128 -4.84 -11.63 8.41
C SER A 128 -4.53 -10.93 9.73
N TYR A 129 -5.44 -10.07 10.15
CA TYR A 129 -5.34 -9.31 11.40
C TYR A 129 -6.57 -9.54 12.25
N LYS A 130 -6.38 -9.42 13.55
CA LYS A 130 -7.45 -9.62 14.54
C LYS A 130 -7.65 -8.35 15.34
N CYS A 131 -8.89 -7.89 15.42
CA CYS A 131 -9.25 -6.72 16.21
C CYS A 131 -9.03 -7.00 17.70
N GLN A 132 -8.30 -6.13 18.39
CA GLN A 132 -8.05 -6.28 19.83
C GLN A 132 -9.31 -6.19 20.68
N TYR A 133 -10.33 -5.47 20.21
CA TYR A 133 -11.53 -5.21 20.99
C TYR A 133 -12.61 -6.28 20.82
N CYS A 134 -12.82 -6.78 19.62
CA CYS A 134 -13.91 -7.72 19.36
C CYS A 134 -13.49 -9.07 18.77
N ASP A 135 -12.19 -9.26 18.56
CA ASP A 135 -11.62 -10.51 18.01
C ASP A 135 -12.04 -10.83 16.57
N THR A 136 -12.67 -9.89 15.88
CA THR A 136 -13.00 -10.07 14.46
C THR A 136 -11.73 -10.14 13.63
N ILE A 137 -11.67 -11.10 12.71
CA ILE A 137 -10.52 -11.28 11.83
C ILE A 137 -10.81 -10.58 10.50
N ILE A 138 -9.87 -9.76 10.04
CA ILE A 138 -9.91 -9.15 8.72
C ILE A 138 -8.77 -9.68 7.88
N ASN A 139 -9.01 -9.83 6.59
CA ASN A 139 -7.98 -10.21 5.62
C ASN A 139 -7.71 -9.01 4.71
N LEU A 140 -6.46 -8.63 4.53
CA LEU A 140 -6.10 -7.46 3.73
C LEU A 140 -6.57 -7.58 2.28
N SER A 141 -6.66 -8.80 1.76
CA SER A 141 -7.17 -9.02 0.40
C SER A 141 -8.63 -8.63 0.22
N GLU A 142 -9.37 -8.46 1.31
CA GLU A 142 -10.80 -8.13 1.30
C GLU A 142 -11.09 -6.67 1.67
N VAL A 143 -10.06 -5.92 1.97
CA VAL A 143 -10.19 -4.52 2.42
C VAL A 143 -10.22 -3.56 1.24
#